data_7a537d4e7c8dc4326353b85fcf3b0711
#
_entry.id   7a537d4e7c8dc4326353b85fcf3b0711
#
_cell.length_a   1.000
_cell.length_b   1.000
_cell.length_c   1.000
_cell.angle_alpha   90.00
_cell.angle_beta   90.00
_cell.angle_gamma   90.00
#
_symmetry.space_group_name_H-M   'P 1'
#
loop_
_entity.id
_entity.type
_entity.pdbx_description
1 polymer ?
#
loop_
_entity_poly.entity_id
_entity_poly.type
_entity_poly.pdbx_seq_one_letter_code
_entity_poly.pdbx_strand_id
1 'polypeptide(L)'
;MEYRILGNSLDIRTDAGEAIAVSRRQTRQLLSVLALHPDGLVKTDRLAELMWEPEEVRNPTKALHQAVLTARKVMPNRCLSTEAGGYRLHLAKDDYLDLRDFEQLTEQAGRKRRHDLRGIVVSLERALALWGSLPLGDLPMTSAMETLEQGLLERRRQTRVLLAEALLELGEHHRLIPKLRLWLAEDGYDEQLRGMLMLTLYRADHKAEALQVHGEAVELMGDQSLLGPALRRLAGQIACNDPSLAWAPTVHCLGADVRHDRPSPTWTATLTTRHEELTTMPALPEEHIKSPNIARMYDYVLGGKNYYEVDRAHAEAVLEAMPGVGESMRQNRRFLIDAVRHMSRSGVRQFLDIGCGLPTMNNTHTVAQAEHPDARVAYIDHDPVVIAHGRALLAAGEQTAMVQGDLNDPAAILDDPDVRRLLDFSEPIGILLVAIVHFIPDAAEPLGLVQTLRDAVAPGSYLALSHASRNNSYIDAGLREYNSASTTQIYPRDLPEIRAFFGDWELIVPGLVAVENWTPDATPLREQAEVFMAAGLGRNR
;
A
#
# COMPACT_ATOMS: atom_id res chain seq x y z
N MET A 1 18.37 28.08 17.41
CA MET A 1 17.76 28.30 16.08
C MET A 1 16.48 27.50 15.92
N GLU A 2 15.61 27.88 15.00
CA GLU A 2 14.35 27.19 14.73
C GLU A 2 14.31 26.73 13.28
N TYR A 3 14.01 25.44 13.07
CA TYR A 3 13.88 24.81 11.76
C TYR A 3 12.47 24.24 11.61
N ARG A 4 11.74 24.66 10.58
CA ARG A 4 10.42 24.15 10.24
C ARG A 4 10.44 23.56 8.84
N ILE A 5 10.20 22.25 8.73
CA ILE A 5 10.22 21.49 7.49
C ILE A 5 8.91 20.76 7.20
N LEU A 6 8.03 20.63 8.20
CA LEU A 6 6.71 20.01 8.05
C LEU A 6 5.68 20.99 7.43
N GLY A 7 6.06 22.27 7.27
CA GLY A 7 5.26 23.26 6.54
C GLY A 7 5.40 23.14 5.02
N ASN A 8 4.79 24.07 4.30
CA ASN A 8 4.82 24.10 2.83
C ASN A 8 6.18 24.48 2.25
N SER A 9 7.08 24.99 3.08
CA SER A 9 8.45 25.39 2.71
C SER A 9 9.36 25.36 3.95
N LEU A 10 10.67 25.25 3.68
CA LEU A 10 11.69 25.40 4.72
C LEU A 10 11.67 26.83 5.30
N ASP A 11 11.38 26.95 6.60
CA ASP A 11 11.51 28.20 7.38
C ASP A 11 12.62 28.00 8.44
N ILE A 12 13.65 28.84 8.38
CA ILE A 12 14.75 28.83 9.36
C ILE A 12 14.80 30.20 10.03
N ARG A 13 14.84 30.21 11.37
CA ARG A 13 14.91 31.43 12.17
C ARG A 13 16.07 31.41 13.14
N THR A 14 16.60 32.58 13.41
CA THR A 14 17.60 32.78 14.47
C THR A 14 16.94 32.71 15.84
N ASP A 15 17.73 32.64 16.91
CA ASP A 15 17.25 32.71 18.31
C ASP A 15 16.53 34.02 18.62
N ALA A 16 16.77 35.08 17.84
CA ALA A 16 16.05 36.35 17.91
C ALA A 16 14.70 36.35 17.14
N GLY A 17 14.35 35.23 16.50
CA GLY A 17 13.13 35.07 15.69
C GLY A 17 13.21 35.66 14.28
N GLU A 18 14.38 36.15 13.85
CA GLU A 18 14.60 36.69 12.52
C GLU A 18 14.69 35.56 11.47
N ALA A 19 13.98 35.69 10.35
CA ALA A 19 13.99 34.70 9.29
C ALA A 19 15.32 34.73 8.51
N ILE A 20 15.92 33.58 8.32
CA ILE A 20 17.10 33.39 7.47
C ILE A 20 16.64 33.12 6.04
N ALA A 21 16.84 34.12 5.17
CA ALA A 21 16.43 33.99 3.78
C ALA A 21 17.34 33.04 3.00
N VAL A 22 16.86 31.84 2.69
CA VAL A 22 17.53 30.87 1.83
C VAL A 22 16.99 31.02 0.40
N SER A 23 17.52 31.97 -0.36
CA SER A 23 17.00 32.35 -1.68
C SER A 23 17.28 31.31 -2.79
N ARG A 24 18.40 30.58 -2.71
CA ARG A 24 18.80 29.61 -3.73
C ARG A 24 18.10 28.26 -3.53
N ARG A 25 17.37 27.81 -4.57
CA ARG A 25 16.60 26.57 -4.58
C ARG A 25 17.41 25.34 -4.11
N GLN A 26 18.59 25.11 -4.69
CA GLN A 26 19.47 23.98 -4.33
C GLN A 26 19.98 24.06 -2.88
N THR A 27 20.22 25.26 -2.36
CA THR A 27 20.62 25.44 -0.95
C THR A 27 19.47 25.12 -0.02
N ARG A 28 18.26 25.50 -0.37
CA ARG A 28 17.03 25.20 0.38
C ARG A 28 16.79 23.70 0.41
N GLN A 29 16.85 23.04 -0.75
CA GLN A 29 16.72 21.59 -0.87
C GLN A 29 17.76 20.84 -0.03
N LEU A 30 19.03 21.22 -0.11
CA LEU A 30 20.09 20.64 0.72
C LEU A 30 19.79 20.76 2.21
N LEU A 31 19.40 21.94 2.68
CA LEU A 31 19.12 22.18 4.10
C LEU A 31 17.86 21.42 4.57
N SER A 32 16.83 21.31 3.73
CA SER A 32 15.63 20.51 4.02
C SER A 32 15.98 19.03 4.16
N VAL A 33 16.74 18.47 3.21
CA VAL A 33 17.18 17.08 3.25
C VAL A 33 18.02 16.79 4.50
N LEU A 34 18.94 17.68 4.84
CA LEU A 34 19.77 17.51 6.04
C LEU A 34 18.95 17.66 7.33
N ALA A 35 17.93 18.51 7.35
CA ALA A 35 17.03 18.67 8.49
C ALA A 35 16.09 17.46 8.67
N LEU A 36 15.80 16.69 7.60
CA LEU A 36 15.12 15.40 7.70
C LEU A 36 15.98 14.31 8.38
N HIS A 37 17.31 14.52 8.45
CA HIS A 37 18.25 13.59 9.08
C HIS A 37 19.05 14.32 10.17
N PRO A 38 18.40 14.83 11.23
CA PRO A 38 19.05 15.67 12.23
C PRO A 38 20.16 14.86 12.93
N ASP A 39 21.34 15.50 13.05
CA ASP A 39 22.55 14.91 13.64
C ASP A 39 23.04 13.61 12.94
N GLY A 40 22.41 13.21 11.82
CA GLY A 40 22.81 12.08 10.98
C GLY A 40 23.82 12.50 9.90
N LEU A 41 24.77 11.61 9.59
CA LEU A 41 25.64 11.78 8.41
C LEU A 41 24.91 11.35 7.16
N VAL A 42 24.65 12.30 6.24
CA VAL A 42 24.08 11.97 4.93
C VAL A 42 25.22 11.87 3.92
N LYS A 43 25.37 10.72 3.29
CA LYS A 43 26.42 10.45 2.30
C LYS A 43 26.26 11.35 1.06
N THR A 44 27.37 11.71 0.45
CA THR A 44 27.42 12.59 -0.74
C THR A 44 26.56 12.06 -1.88
N ASP A 45 26.64 10.75 -2.16
CA ASP A 45 25.88 10.13 -3.24
C ASP A 45 24.36 10.18 -2.93
N ARG A 46 23.98 9.89 -1.70
CA ARG A 46 22.57 9.97 -1.25
C ARG A 46 22.01 11.38 -1.32
N LEU A 47 22.82 12.40 -0.98
CA LEU A 47 22.43 13.81 -1.14
C LEU A 47 22.24 14.18 -2.61
N ALA A 48 23.11 13.66 -3.49
CA ALA A 48 22.98 13.89 -4.92
C ALA A 48 21.68 13.32 -5.49
N GLU A 49 21.31 12.09 -5.11
CA GLU A 49 20.05 11.44 -5.50
C GLU A 49 18.81 12.19 -5.00
N LEU A 50 18.88 12.71 -3.77
CA LEU A 50 17.78 13.47 -3.18
C LEU A 50 17.64 14.88 -3.78
N MET A 51 18.70 15.41 -4.40
CA MET A 51 18.73 16.76 -4.94
C MET A 51 18.53 16.85 -6.43
N TRP A 52 18.85 15.81 -7.20
CA TRP A 52 18.80 15.82 -8.67
C TRP A 52 18.41 14.46 -9.23
N GLU A 53 17.61 14.47 -10.28
CA GLU A 53 17.40 13.28 -11.10
C GLU A 53 18.67 12.90 -11.87
N PRO A 54 18.84 11.60 -12.22
CA PRO A 54 19.92 11.16 -13.08
C PRO A 54 19.97 12.01 -14.36
N GLU A 55 21.19 12.49 -14.74
CA GLU A 55 21.44 13.33 -15.91
C GLU A 55 21.03 14.81 -15.81
N GLU A 56 20.26 15.24 -14.81
CA GLU A 56 19.92 16.66 -14.62
C GLU A 56 21.18 17.52 -14.42
N VAL A 57 22.21 16.96 -13.79
CA VAL A 57 23.46 17.67 -13.50
C VAL A 57 24.67 16.86 -13.94
N ARG A 58 25.48 17.39 -14.84
CA ARG A 58 26.71 16.74 -15.37
C ARG A 58 27.73 16.34 -14.30
N ASN A 59 27.77 17.04 -13.18
CA ASN A 59 28.67 16.74 -12.06
C ASN A 59 28.00 17.05 -10.74
N PRO A 60 27.19 16.08 -10.20
CA PRO A 60 26.44 16.23 -8.96
C PRO A 60 27.32 16.59 -7.76
N THR A 61 28.50 15.97 -7.63
CA THR A 61 29.45 16.23 -6.54
C THR A 61 29.90 17.70 -6.52
N LYS A 62 30.22 18.28 -7.68
CA LYS A 62 30.62 19.68 -7.78
C LYS A 62 29.45 20.63 -7.47
N ALA A 63 28.25 20.30 -7.96
CA ALA A 63 27.04 21.08 -7.69
C ALA A 63 26.68 21.03 -6.17
N LEU A 64 26.79 19.88 -5.55
CA LEU A 64 26.59 19.70 -4.10
C LEU A 64 27.60 20.52 -3.29
N HIS A 65 28.88 20.50 -3.64
CA HIS A 65 29.88 21.34 -2.99
C HIS A 65 29.53 22.84 -3.07
N GLN A 66 29.01 23.31 -4.21
CA GLN A 66 28.58 24.72 -4.36
C GLN A 66 27.33 25.03 -3.51
N ALA A 67 26.39 24.10 -3.43
CA ALA A 67 25.22 24.23 -2.55
C ALA A 67 25.63 24.32 -1.07
N VAL A 68 26.56 23.46 -0.63
CA VAL A 68 27.14 23.46 0.74
C VAL A 68 27.88 24.76 1.03
N LEU A 69 28.73 25.24 0.11
CA LEU A 69 29.43 26.51 0.28
C LEU A 69 28.44 27.69 0.39
N THR A 70 27.34 27.64 -0.35
CA THR A 70 26.29 28.66 -0.27
C THR A 70 25.51 28.54 1.06
N ALA A 71 25.17 27.31 1.48
CA ALA A 71 24.52 27.09 2.76
C ALA A 71 25.36 27.65 3.93
N ARG A 72 26.66 27.40 3.93
CA ARG A 72 27.58 27.90 4.96
C ARG A 72 27.71 29.43 5.03
N LYS A 73 27.38 30.15 3.93
CA LYS A 73 27.35 31.62 3.94
C LYS A 73 26.09 32.19 4.59
N VAL A 74 25.01 31.44 4.55
CA VAL A 74 23.69 31.86 5.05
C VAL A 74 23.47 31.37 6.47
N MET A 75 23.99 30.15 6.78
CA MET A 75 23.87 29.53 8.08
C MET A 75 24.98 29.99 9.04
N PRO A 76 24.70 30.04 10.34
CA PRO A 76 25.73 30.33 11.35
C PRO A 76 26.90 29.34 11.29
N ASN A 77 28.09 29.83 11.62
CA ASN A 77 29.31 29.02 11.62
C ASN A 77 29.13 27.77 12.52
N ARG A 78 29.47 26.59 11.95
CA ARG A 78 29.47 25.25 12.56
C ARG A 78 28.17 24.46 12.51
N CYS A 79 27.04 24.98 11.99
CA CYS A 79 25.84 24.15 11.82
C CYS A 79 25.98 23.06 10.76
N LEU A 80 26.87 23.23 9.77
CA LEU A 80 27.05 22.28 8.67
C LEU A 80 28.50 21.82 8.59
N SER A 81 28.77 20.56 8.99
CA SER A 81 30.09 19.93 8.88
C SER A 81 30.23 19.10 7.61
N THR A 82 31.50 18.95 7.17
CA THR A 82 31.89 17.91 6.21
C THR A 82 32.60 16.80 6.97
N GLU A 83 32.15 15.60 6.80
CA GLU A 83 32.76 14.39 7.37
C GLU A 83 33.18 13.44 6.25
N ALA A 84 33.90 12.35 6.58
CA ALA A 84 34.34 11.39 5.58
C ALA A 84 33.13 10.81 4.82
N GLY A 85 33.00 11.20 3.54
CA GLY A 85 31.98 10.69 2.63
C GLY A 85 30.60 11.40 2.67
N GLY A 86 30.46 12.52 3.40
CA GLY A 86 29.15 13.20 3.45
C GLY A 86 29.11 14.50 4.21
N TYR A 87 27.88 14.92 4.55
CA TYR A 87 27.58 16.15 5.27
C TYR A 87 26.61 15.88 6.41
N ARG A 88 26.74 16.68 7.48
CA ARG A 88 25.89 16.62 8.65
C ARG A 88 25.42 18.02 9.06
N LEU A 89 24.13 18.15 9.32
CA LEU A 89 23.56 19.32 9.97
C LEU A 89 23.57 19.09 11.48
N HIS A 90 24.35 19.91 12.20
CA HIS A 90 24.38 19.87 13.66
C HIS A 90 23.33 20.79 14.24
N LEU A 91 22.41 20.21 15.01
CA LEU A 91 21.45 20.96 15.80
C LEU A 91 21.98 21.09 17.22
N ALA A 92 22.05 22.32 17.73
CA ALA A 92 22.35 22.55 19.14
C ALA A 92 21.24 21.97 20.03
N LYS A 93 21.54 21.71 21.29
CA LYS A 93 20.57 21.13 22.22
C LYS A 93 19.28 21.96 22.37
N ASP A 94 19.41 23.27 22.23
CA ASP A 94 18.31 24.23 22.34
C ASP A 94 17.71 24.61 20.96
N ASP A 95 18.20 24.03 19.85
CA ASP A 95 17.63 24.26 18.55
C ASP A 95 16.29 23.51 18.40
N TYR A 96 15.31 24.22 17.87
CA TYR A 96 13.99 23.68 17.60
C TYR A 96 13.93 23.08 16.19
N LEU A 97 13.38 21.88 16.07
CA LEU A 97 13.03 21.24 14.80
C LEU A 97 11.62 20.65 14.91
N ASP A 98 10.71 21.12 14.06
CA ASP A 98 9.29 20.71 14.06
C ASP A 98 9.12 19.19 13.86
N LEU A 99 9.92 18.54 13.03
CA LEU A 99 9.91 17.08 12.85
C LEU A 99 10.26 16.35 14.17
N ARG A 100 11.28 16.83 14.89
CA ARG A 100 11.67 16.24 16.19
C ARG A 100 10.57 16.43 17.24
N ASP A 101 9.95 17.60 17.27
CA ASP A 101 8.82 17.88 18.18
C ASP A 101 7.60 17.02 17.84
N PHE A 102 7.31 16.84 16.54
CA PHE A 102 6.27 15.90 16.07
C PHE A 102 6.53 14.47 16.55
N GLU A 103 7.74 13.97 16.36
CA GLU A 103 8.14 12.61 16.78
C GLU A 103 8.04 12.45 18.31
N GLN A 104 8.51 13.44 19.07
CA GLN A 104 8.41 13.41 20.53
C GLN A 104 6.96 13.45 21.03
N LEU A 105 6.10 14.26 20.42
CA LEU A 105 4.69 14.36 20.80
C LEU A 105 3.93 13.07 20.49
N THR A 106 4.20 12.45 19.35
CA THR A 106 3.59 11.16 18.98
C THR A 106 4.08 10.03 19.87
N GLU A 107 5.38 9.99 20.18
CA GLU A 107 5.95 9.01 21.10
C GLU A 107 5.41 9.20 22.54
N GLN A 108 5.30 10.44 23.02
CA GLN A 108 4.67 10.73 24.30
C GLN A 108 3.23 10.26 24.36
N ALA A 109 2.45 10.44 23.29
CA ALA A 109 1.10 9.91 23.20
C ALA A 109 1.08 8.38 23.29
N GLY A 110 1.99 7.68 22.60
CA GLY A 110 2.11 6.22 22.65
C GLY A 110 2.54 5.66 24.02
N ARG A 111 3.34 6.43 24.79
CA ARG A 111 3.79 6.03 26.14
C ARG A 111 2.73 6.28 27.22
N LYS A 112 1.75 7.12 26.96
CA LYS A 112 0.67 7.39 27.93
C LYS A 112 -0.22 6.17 28.06
N ARG A 113 -0.62 5.87 29.30
CA ARG A 113 -1.52 4.74 29.54
C ARG A 113 -2.92 5.08 29.02
N ARG A 114 -3.69 4.09 28.60
CA ARG A 114 -5.07 4.22 28.09
C ARG A 114 -6.03 5.01 28.99
N HIS A 115 -5.71 5.19 30.26
CA HIS A 115 -6.53 6.00 31.17
C HIS A 115 -6.28 7.53 31.04
N ASP A 116 -5.25 7.98 30.30
CA ASP A 116 -4.99 9.41 30.01
C ASP A 116 -5.32 9.77 28.56
N LEU A 117 -6.51 9.39 28.09
CA LEU A 117 -6.96 9.69 26.72
C LEU A 117 -6.94 11.19 26.40
N ARG A 118 -7.30 12.05 27.37
CA ARG A 118 -7.25 13.50 27.16
C ARG A 118 -5.84 14.01 26.93
N GLY A 119 -4.88 13.50 27.68
CA GLY A 119 -3.47 13.83 27.48
C GLY A 119 -2.93 13.30 26.14
N ILE A 120 -3.40 12.15 25.67
CA ILE A 120 -3.10 11.60 24.33
C ILE A 120 -3.64 12.56 23.27
N VAL A 121 -4.93 12.94 23.33
CA VAL A 121 -5.55 13.87 22.40
C VAL A 121 -4.78 15.18 22.30
N VAL A 122 -4.44 15.80 23.44
CA VAL A 122 -3.69 17.07 23.45
C VAL A 122 -2.32 16.91 22.77
N SER A 123 -1.59 15.82 23.02
CA SER A 123 -0.29 15.59 22.40
C SER A 123 -0.42 15.39 20.88
N LEU A 124 -1.38 14.60 20.43
CA LEU A 124 -1.60 14.32 19.01
C LEU A 124 -2.14 15.54 18.24
N GLU A 125 -3.02 16.36 18.86
CA GLU A 125 -3.48 17.62 18.24
C GLU A 125 -2.32 18.62 18.07
N ARG A 126 -1.44 18.72 19.07
CA ARG A 126 -0.23 19.54 18.96
C ARG A 126 0.71 19.01 17.88
N ALA A 127 0.90 17.70 17.78
CA ALA A 127 1.72 17.09 16.74
C ALA A 127 1.17 17.42 15.35
N LEU A 128 -0.13 17.26 15.12
CA LEU A 128 -0.76 17.56 13.84
C LEU A 128 -0.78 19.06 13.51
N ALA A 129 -0.77 19.94 14.50
CA ALA A 129 -0.71 21.39 14.29
C ALA A 129 0.65 21.87 13.74
N LEU A 130 1.69 21.04 13.78
CA LEU A 130 3.01 21.37 13.20
C LEU A 130 3.02 21.25 11.66
N TRP A 131 2.01 20.57 11.09
CA TRP A 131 1.94 20.29 9.66
C TRP A 131 1.28 21.41 8.87
N GLY A 132 1.90 21.76 7.72
CA GLY A 132 1.25 22.51 6.65
C GLY A 132 0.40 21.61 5.73
N SER A 133 0.02 22.14 4.56
CA SER A 133 -0.75 21.36 3.57
C SER A 133 0.08 20.24 2.96
N LEU A 134 1.32 20.55 2.53
CA LEU A 134 2.22 19.61 1.86
C LEU A 134 3.65 19.80 2.40
N PRO A 135 4.25 18.82 3.08
CA PRO A 135 5.63 18.94 3.53
C PRO A 135 6.55 19.03 2.31
N LEU A 136 7.57 19.86 2.39
CA LEU A 136 8.57 20.06 1.33
C LEU A 136 8.00 20.56 -0.02
N GLY A 137 6.77 21.05 -0.06
CA GLY A 137 6.02 21.34 -1.30
C GLY A 137 6.60 22.44 -2.20
N ASP A 138 7.63 23.19 -1.75
CA ASP A 138 8.36 24.19 -2.56
C ASP A 138 9.66 23.64 -3.18
N LEU A 139 9.96 22.35 -2.94
CA LEU A 139 11.19 21.71 -3.43
C LEU A 139 10.95 20.93 -4.73
N PRO A 140 12.00 20.77 -5.56
CA PRO A 140 11.93 19.80 -6.65
C PRO A 140 11.78 18.40 -6.08
N MET A 141 10.84 17.68 -6.62
CA MET A 141 10.60 16.30 -6.25
C MET A 141 11.41 15.37 -7.15
N THR A 142 12.46 14.78 -6.61
CA THR A 142 13.12 13.62 -7.22
C THR A 142 12.40 12.37 -6.70
N SER A 143 12.54 11.24 -7.40
CA SER A 143 11.96 9.94 -6.96
C SER A 143 12.38 9.57 -5.53
N ALA A 144 13.60 9.96 -5.15
CA ALA A 144 14.10 9.76 -3.78
C ALA A 144 13.46 10.72 -2.77
N MET A 145 13.13 11.96 -3.16
CA MET A 145 12.42 12.93 -2.32
C MET A 145 10.94 12.53 -2.14
N GLU A 146 10.29 12.06 -3.22
CA GLU A 146 8.92 11.55 -3.15
C GLU A 146 8.78 10.42 -2.13
N THR A 147 9.76 9.50 -2.09
CA THR A 147 9.78 8.42 -1.09
C THR A 147 9.85 8.97 0.34
N LEU A 148 10.66 10.01 0.59
CA LEU A 148 10.74 10.65 1.91
C LEU A 148 9.45 11.38 2.26
N GLU A 149 8.87 12.11 1.30
CA GLU A 149 7.58 12.79 1.48
C GLU A 149 6.47 11.80 1.81
N GLN A 150 6.35 10.68 1.07
CA GLN A 150 5.38 9.63 1.36
C GLN A 150 5.56 9.05 2.76
N GLY A 151 6.80 8.83 3.19
CA GLY A 151 7.07 8.41 4.56
C GLY A 151 6.60 9.42 5.62
N LEU A 152 6.75 10.71 5.36
CA LEU A 152 6.24 11.78 6.23
C LEU A 152 4.70 11.81 6.23
N LEU A 153 4.07 11.73 5.05
CA LEU A 153 2.61 11.74 4.91
C LEU A 153 1.97 10.52 5.60
N GLU A 154 2.60 9.36 5.52
CA GLU A 154 2.11 8.17 6.23
C GLU A 154 2.20 8.32 7.76
N ARG A 155 3.27 8.92 8.30
CA ARG A 155 3.36 9.25 9.73
C ARG A 155 2.26 10.22 10.16
N ARG A 156 1.97 11.25 9.33
CA ARG A 156 0.84 12.17 9.55
C ARG A 156 -0.49 11.42 9.56
N ARG A 157 -0.71 10.51 8.62
CA ARG A 157 -1.91 9.69 8.51
C ARG A 157 -2.10 8.82 9.75
N GLN A 158 -1.06 8.11 10.19
CA GLN A 158 -1.08 7.29 11.40
C GLN A 158 -1.43 8.13 12.65
N THR A 159 -0.88 9.33 12.75
CA THR A 159 -1.20 10.26 13.85
C THR A 159 -2.66 10.71 13.84
N ARG A 160 -3.25 10.92 12.64
CA ARG A 160 -4.69 11.21 12.47
C ARG A 160 -5.56 10.05 12.93
N VAL A 161 -5.19 8.81 12.58
CA VAL A 161 -5.90 7.60 13.03
C VAL A 161 -5.86 7.49 14.56
N LEU A 162 -4.69 7.62 15.17
CA LEU A 162 -4.56 7.58 16.63
C LEU A 162 -5.40 8.65 17.34
N LEU A 163 -5.43 9.86 16.80
CA LEU A 163 -6.27 10.93 17.33
C LEU A 163 -7.76 10.61 17.20
N ALA A 164 -8.17 10.06 16.06
CA ALA A 164 -9.56 9.66 15.83
C ALA A 164 -9.99 8.55 16.81
N GLU A 165 -9.15 7.55 17.03
CA GLU A 165 -9.39 6.48 18.01
C GLU A 165 -9.56 7.04 19.43
N ALA A 166 -8.65 7.93 19.86
CA ALA A 166 -8.72 8.52 21.19
C ALA A 166 -9.99 9.38 21.39
N LEU A 167 -10.41 10.12 20.37
CA LEU A 167 -11.65 10.93 20.41
C LEU A 167 -12.90 10.04 20.38
N LEU A 168 -12.89 8.93 19.62
CA LEU A 168 -13.97 7.93 19.63
C LEU A 168 -14.12 7.27 21.01
N GLU A 169 -13.02 6.90 21.65
CA GLU A 169 -13.03 6.33 23.00
C GLU A 169 -13.53 7.34 24.06
N LEU A 170 -13.21 8.62 23.91
CA LEU A 170 -13.71 9.70 24.76
C LEU A 170 -15.19 10.04 24.52
N GLY A 171 -15.81 9.56 23.43
CA GLY A 171 -17.15 9.96 23.02
C GLY A 171 -17.25 11.38 22.47
N GLU A 172 -16.12 12.00 22.11
CA GLU A 172 -16.08 13.37 21.57
C GLU A 172 -16.40 13.42 20.07
N HIS A 173 -17.54 12.78 19.68
CA HIS A 173 -17.94 12.58 18.29
C HIS A 173 -18.08 13.89 17.52
N HIS A 174 -18.68 14.93 18.13
CA HIS A 174 -18.86 16.23 17.48
C HIS A 174 -17.54 16.96 17.15
N ARG A 175 -16.47 16.72 17.93
CA ARG A 175 -15.14 17.26 17.62
C ARG A 175 -14.46 16.49 16.50
N LEU A 176 -14.74 15.20 16.37
CA LEU A 176 -14.09 14.32 15.42
C LEU A 176 -14.67 14.43 14.00
N ILE A 177 -15.98 14.58 13.84
CA ILE A 177 -16.63 14.66 12.52
C ILE A 177 -15.97 15.69 11.58
N PRO A 178 -15.80 16.98 11.95
CA PRO A 178 -15.19 17.96 11.04
C PRO A 178 -13.73 17.64 10.71
N LYS A 179 -12.98 17.04 11.63
CA LYS A 179 -11.59 16.62 11.38
C LYS A 179 -11.53 15.49 10.35
N LEU A 180 -12.36 14.45 10.48
CA LEU A 180 -12.42 13.34 9.54
C LEU A 180 -12.88 13.80 8.14
N ARG A 181 -13.86 14.70 8.05
CA ARG A 181 -14.28 15.28 6.76
C ARG A 181 -13.15 16.04 6.08
N LEU A 182 -12.40 16.85 6.84
CA LEU A 182 -11.24 17.57 6.32
C LEU A 182 -10.16 16.63 5.82
N TRP A 183 -9.82 15.58 6.57
CA TRP A 183 -8.78 14.62 6.20
C TRP A 183 -9.18 13.78 4.99
N LEU A 184 -10.46 13.41 4.86
CA LEU A 184 -10.98 12.71 3.69
C LEU A 184 -11.08 13.60 2.45
N ALA A 185 -11.18 14.93 2.61
CA ALA A 185 -11.06 15.86 1.50
C ALA A 185 -9.62 15.93 0.94
N GLU A 186 -8.61 15.65 1.77
CA GLU A 186 -7.21 15.54 1.34
C GLU A 186 -6.91 14.15 0.70
N ASP A 187 -7.50 13.07 1.24
CA ASP A 187 -7.36 11.70 0.77
C ASP A 187 -8.70 10.95 0.83
N GLY A 188 -9.46 11.07 -0.24
CA GLY A 188 -10.81 10.48 -0.35
C GLY A 188 -10.83 8.95 -0.40
N TYR A 189 -9.68 8.31 -0.61
CA TYR A 189 -9.57 6.85 -0.69
C TYR A 189 -9.22 6.16 0.63
N ASP A 190 -8.97 6.90 1.72
CA ASP A 190 -8.67 6.32 3.03
C ASP A 190 -9.93 5.66 3.64
N GLU A 191 -10.09 4.36 3.41
CA GLU A 191 -11.22 3.59 3.95
C GLU A 191 -11.24 3.52 5.47
N GLN A 192 -10.07 3.56 6.13
CA GLN A 192 -10.01 3.53 7.59
C GLN A 192 -10.59 4.81 8.20
N LEU A 193 -10.16 5.97 7.70
CA LEU A 193 -10.74 7.27 8.11
C LEU A 193 -12.22 7.37 7.74
N ARG A 194 -12.61 6.80 6.60
CA ARG A 194 -14.01 6.76 6.16
C ARG A 194 -14.87 5.90 7.08
N GLY A 195 -14.39 4.71 7.47
CA GLY A 195 -15.07 3.87 8.47
C GLY A 195 -15.18 4.57 9.82
N MET A 196 -14.14 5.29 10.24
CA MET A 196 -14.18 6.11 11.46
C MET A 196 -15.22 7.22 11.37
N LEU A 197 -15.36 7.88 10.20
CA LEU A 197 -16.40 8.90 10.00
C LEU A 197 -17.80 8.30 10.07
N MET A 198 -18.03 7.16 9.43
CA MET A 198 -19.31 6.45 9.49
C MET A 198 -19.67 6.07 10.93
N LEU A 199 -18.74 5.48 11.69
CA LEU A 199 -18.96 5.10 13.09
C LEU A 199 -19.20 6.34 13.97
N THR A 200 -18.45 7.41 13.74
CA THR A 200 -18.57 8.67 14.50
C THR A 200 -19.94 9.32 14.25
N LEU A 201 -20.37 9.39 12.99
CA LEU A 201 -21.70 9.91 12.62
C LEU A 201 -22.82 9.07 13.23
N TYR A 202 -22.71 7.73 13.15
CA TYR A 202 -23.71 6.84 13.75
C TYR A 202 -23.83 7.03 15.26
N ARG A 203 -22.71 7.15 15.98
CA ARG A 203 -22.66 7.40 17.42
C ARG A 203 -23.11 8.81 17.83
N ALA A 204 -23.14 9.73 16.86
CA ALA A 204 -23.71 11.08 17.01
C ALA A 204 -25.20 11.17 16.59
N ASP A 205 -25.87 10.03 16.42
CA ASP A 205 -27.27 9.92 15.94
C ASP A 205 -27.53 10.38 14.49
N HIS A 206 -26.47 10.51 13.68
CA HIS A 206 -26.52 10.88 12.27
C HIS A 206 -26.48 9.65 11.35
N LYS A 207 -27.35 8.64 11.58
CA LYS A 207 -27.35 7.38 10.84
C LYS A 207 -27.45 7.57 9.33
N ALA A 208 -28.32 8.47 8.87
CA ALA A 208 -28.51 8.70 7.43
C ALA A 208 -27.22 9.22 6.77
N GLU A 209 -26.52 10.16 7.41
CA GLU A 209 -25.24 10.67 6.93
C GLU A 209 -24.15 9.60 6.96
N ALA A 210 -24.14 8.73 7.98
CA ALA A 210 -23.20 7.61 8.04
C ALA A 210 -23.35 6.66 6.84
N LEU A 211 -24.59 6.35 6.44
CA LEU A 211 -24.86 5.52 5.26
C LEU A 211 -24.59 6.26 3.95
N GLN A 212 -24.80 7.60 3.91
CA GLN A 212 -24.43 8.42 2.77
C GLN A 212 -22.92 8.39 2.52
N VAL A 213 -22.07 8.48 3.56
CA VAL A 213 -20.60 8.35 3.46
C VAL A 213 -20.19 7.02 2.83
N HIS A 214 -20.93 5.93 3.12
CA HIS A 214 -20.73 4.65 2.43
C HIS A 214 -21.15 4.74 0.95
N GLY A 215 -22.28 5.35 0.64
CA GLY A 215 -22.73 5.57 -0.74
C GLY A 215 -21.71 6.37 -1.56
N GLU A 216 -21.18 7.46 -1.01
CA GLU A 216 -20.12 8.27 -1.63
C GLU A 216 -18.85 7.42 -1.89
N ALA A 217 -18.51 6.49 -0.99
CA ALA A 217 -17.40 5.57 -1.21
C ALA A 217 -17.69 4.61 -2.37
N VAL A 218 -18.91 4.08 -2.47
CA VAL A 218 -19.33 3.23 -3.60
C VAL A 218 -19.24 3.98 -4.92
N GLU A 219 -19.73 5.23 -4.97
CA GLU A 219 -19.64 6.07 -6.16
C GLU A 219 -18.19 6.36 -6.56
N LEU A 220 -17.33 6.69 -5.58
CA LEU A 220 -15.91 6.96 -5.81
C LEU A 220 -15.16 5.74 -6.35
N MET A 221 -15.51 4.54 -5.89
CA MET A 221 -14.90 3.27 -6.31
C MET A 221 -15.60 2.68 -7.55
N GLY A 222 -16.76 3.20 -7.94
CA GLY A 222 -17.56 2.71 -9.05
C GLY A 222 -18.36 1.44 -8.77
N ASP A 223 -18.01 0.68 -7.72
CA ASP A 223 -18.71 -0.55 -7.31
C ASP A 223 -18.56 -0.80 -5.81
N GLN A 224 -19.65 -1.17 -5.15
CA GLN A 224 -19.67 -1.54 -3.74
C GLN A 224 -18.76 -2.74 -3.44
N SER A 225 -18.54 -3.65 -4.39
CA SER A 225 -17.68 -4.82 -4.20
C SER A 225 -16.21 -4.47 -4.03
N LEU A 226 -15.79 -3.30 -4.52
CA LEU A 226 -14.43 -2.77 -4.41
C LEU A 226 -14.11 -2.18 -3.04
N LEU A 227 -15.13 -1.89 -2.23
CA LEU A 227 -14.92 -1.44 -0.85
C LEU A 227 -14.44 -2.59 0.03
N GLY A 228 -13.54 -2.28 0.94
CA GLY A 228 -13.04 -3.23 1.94
C GLY A 228 -14.17 -3.87 2.76
N PRO A 229 -14.04 -5.14 3.15
CA PRO A 229 -15.08 -5.87 3.87
C PRO A 229 -15.40 -5.26 5.23
N ALA A 230 -14.45 -4.56 5.87
CA ALA A 230 -14.66 -3.85 7.12
C ALA A 230 -15.66 -2.69 6.94
N LEU A 231 -15.50 -1.90 5.87
CA LEU A 231 -16.40 -0.78 5.59
C LEU A 231 -17.80 -1.24 5.21
N ARG A 232 -17.91 -2.29 4.38
CA ARG A 232 -19.19 -2.91 4.01
C ARG A 232 -19.91 -3.52 5.23
N ARG A 233 -19.18 -4.24 6.09
CA ARG A 233 -19.71 -4.80 7.34
C ARG A 233 -20.22 -3.70 8.25
N LEU A 234 -19.45 -2.64 8.43
CA LEU A 234 -19.84 -1.48 9.23
C LEU A 234 -21.12 -0.84 8.69
N ALA A 235 -21.24 -0.68 7.37
CA ALA A 235 -22.47 -0.16 6.74
C ALA A 235 -23.68 -1.06 7.03
N GLY A 236 -23.54 -2.39 6.93
CA GLY A 236 -24.56 -3.37 7.30
C GLY A 236 -24.95 -3.27 8.78
N GLN A 237 -23.98 -3.21 9.67
CA GLN A 237 -24.21 -3.05 11.11
C GLN A 237 -24.94 -1.74 11.44
N ILE A 238 -24.55 -0.63 10.83
CA ILE A 238 -25.24 0.66 10.96
C ILE A 238 -26.68 0.57 10.44
N ALA A 239 -26.88 -0.07 9.28
CA ALA A 239 -28.22 -0.22 8.70
C ALA A 239 -29.17 -0.98 9.64
N CYS A 240 -28.68 -2.06 10.28
CA CYS A 240 -29.44 -2.89 11.20
C CYS A 240 -29.51 -2.35 12.64
N ASN A 241 -28.91 -1.19 12.95
CA ASN A 241 -28.77 -0.65 14.31
C ASN A 241 -28.10 -1.65 15.27
N ASP A 242 -27.00 -2.26 14.85
CA ASP A 242 -26.27 -3.25 15.65
C ASP A 242 -25.86 -2.67 17.02
N PRO A 243 -26.32 -3.26 18.14
CA PRO A 243 -25.99 -2.76 19.49
C PRO A 243 -24.50 -2.73 19.80
N SER A 244 -23.68 -3.53 19.11
CA SER A 244 -22.22 -3.56 19.30
C SER A 244 -21.54 -2.26 18.90
N LEU A 245 -22.17 -1.42 18.05
CA LEU A 245 -21.67 -0.12 17.63
C LEU A 245 -21.93 0.99 18.64
N ALA A 246 -22.85 0.77 19.60
CA ALA A 246 -23.20 1.78 20.59
C ALA A 246 -21.96 2.17 21.42
N TRP A 247 -21.80 3.49 21.60
CA TRP A 247 -20.78 3.99 22.53
C TRP A 247 -21.26 3.82 23.97
N ALA A 248 -20.45 3.20 24.82
CA ALA A 248 -20.67 3.15 26.25
C ALA A 248 -19.48 3.85 26.93
N PRO A 249 -19.71 4.86 27.80
CA PRO A 249 -18.64 5.47 28.55
C PRO A 249 -17.95 4.41 29.40
N THR A 250 -16.62 4.34 29.31
CA THR A 250 -15.83 3.49 30.19
C THR A 250 -15.88 4.13 31.58
N VAL A 251 -16.80 3.67 32.45
CA VAL A 251 -16.87 4.12 33.84
C VAL A 251 -15.67 3.53 34.55
N HIS A 252 -14.61 4.32 34.72
CA HIS A 252 -13.57 4.02 35.69
C HIS A 252 -14.13 4.32 37.08
N CYS A 253 -14.89 3.37 37.64
CA CYS A 253 -15.18 3.36 39.05
C CYS A 253 -13.87 3.14 39.83
N LEU A 254 -13.50 4.06 40.67
CA LEU A 254 -12.49 3.89 41.69
C LEU A 254 -12.83 2.63 42.52
N GLY A 255 -12.04 1.56 42.32
CA GLY A 255 -11.99 0.43 43.24
C GLY A 255 -13.01 -0.67 43.03
N ALA A 256 -12.91 -1.44 41.94
CA ALA A 256 -13.22 -2.87 41.88
C ALA A 256 -12.70 -3.43 40.54
N ASP A 257 -11.86 -4.44 40.61
CA ASP A 257 -11.47 -5.29 39.46
C ASP A 257 -12.70 -6.06 38.95
N VAL A 258 -13.40 -5.51 37.99
CA VAL A 258 -14.38 -6.26 37.20
C VAL A 258 -13.84 -6.30 35.77
N ARG A 259 -13.21 -7.43 35.44
CA ARG A 259 -12.86 -7.78 34.06
C ARG A 259 -14.16 -7.99 33.28
N HIS A 260 -14.55 -6.99 32.50
CA HIS A 260 -15.47 -7.20 31.40
C HIS A 260 -14.65 -7.42 30.13
N ASP A 261 -14.43 -8.70 29.81
CA ASP A 261 -14.05 -9.18 28.49
C ASP A 261 -15.17 -8.83 27.49
N ARG A 262 -15.09 -7.66 26.88
CA ARG A 262 -15.75 -7.37 25.61
C ARG A 262 -14.64 -7.17 24.58
N PRO A 263 -14.64 -7.96 23.49
CA PRO A 263 -13.68 -7.75 22.43
C PRO A 263 -13.92 -6.36 21.81
N SER A 264 -12.95 -5.46 21.97
CA SER A 264 -12.84 -4.27 21.12
C SER A 264 -12.76 -4.74 19.66
N PRO A 265 -13.30 -3.97 18.69
CA PRO A 265 -13.12 -4.32 17.29
C PRO A 265 -11.65 -4.62 17.01
N THR A 266 -11.39 -5.71 16.31
CA THR A 266 -10.08 -6.36 16.15
C THR A 266 -8.97 -5.51 15.48
N TRP A 267 -9.22 -4.25 15.16
CA TRP A 267 -8.24 -3.32 14.60
C TRP A 267 -7.47 -2.50 15.65
N THR A 268 -7.88 -2.52 16.94
CA THR A 268 -7.16 -1.84 18.04
C THR A 268 -6.03 -2.66 18.67
N ALA A 269 -5.93 -3.97 18.42
CA ALA A 269 -4.98 -4.85 19.10
C ALA A 269 -3.57 -4.89 18.46
N THR A 270 -3.36 -4.30 17.27
CA THR A 270 -2.15 -4.51 16.47
C THR A 270 -1.04 -3.45 16.66
N LEU A 271 -1.24 -2.45 17.51
CA LEU A 271 -0.38 -1.25 17.53
C LEU A 271 0.78 -1.25 18.54
N THR A 272 0.87 -2.24 19.44
CA THR A 272 1.88 -2.20 20.51
C THR A 272 3.21 -2.89 20.16
N THR A 273 3.28 -3.68 19.08
CA THR A 273 4.49 -4.46 18.73
C THR A 273 5.26 -3.91 17.53
N ARG A 274 4.79 -2.84 16.89
CA ARG A 274 5.31 -2.38 15.58
C ARG A 274 6.36 -1.27 15.61
N HIS A 275 6.71 -0.74 16.77
CA HIS A 275 7.61 0.45 16.83
C HIS A 275 9.09 0.10 16.64
N GLU A 276 9.50 -1.14 16.87
CA GLU A 276 10.91 -1.55 16.75
C GLU A 276 11.28 -2.10 15.35
N GLU A 277 10.30 -2.59 14.57
CA GLU A 277 10.57 -3.20 13.26
C GLU A 277 10.59 -2.22 12.07
N LEU A 278 9.95 -1.04 12.19
CA LEU A 278 9.92 -0.04 11.11
C LEU A 278 11.22 0.76 10.96
N THR A 279 12.16 0.63 11.91
CA THR A 279 13.44 1.35 11.88
C THR A 279 14.53 0.63 11.08
N THR A 280 14.28 -0.57 10.57
CA THR A 280 15.26 -1.40 9.86
C THR A 280 14.76 -1.96 8.53
N MET A 281 14.10 -1.12 7.70
CA MET A 281 13.95 -1.51 6.29
C MET A 281 15.33 -1.35 5.61
N PRO A 282 15.90 -2.43 5.04
CA PRO A 282 17.12 -2.30 4.26
C PRO A 282 16.86 -1.34 3.09
N ALA A 283 17.79 -0.42 2.85
CA ALA A 283 17.74 0.45 1.68
C ALA A 283 17.62 -0.43 0.43
N LEU A 284 16.56 -0.22 -0.35
CA LEU A 284 16.36 -0.97 -1.59
C LEU A 284 17.53 -0.68 -2.54
N PRO A 285 18.04 -1.68 -3.28
CA PRO A 285 19.05 -1.45 -4.30
C PRO A 285 18.57 -0.42 -5.32
N GLU A 286 19.43 0.53 -5.68
CA GLU A 286 19.12 1.61 -6.63
C GLU A 286 18.53 1.14 -7.97
N GLU A 287 18.89 -0.05 -8.41
CA GLU A 287 18.43 -0.65 -9.67
C GLU A 287 16.91 -0.87 -9.69
N HIS A 288 16.29 -1.10 -8.53
CA HIS A 288 14.85 -1.30 -8.41
C HIS A 288 14.03 0.00 -8.50
N ILE A 289 14.68 1.16 -8.35
CA ILE A 289 14.01 2.48 -8.40
C ILE A 289 14.12 3.10 -9.80
N LYS A 290 15.14 2.75 -10.56
CA LYS A 290 15.48 3.38 -11.85
C LYS A 290 14.75 2.81 -13.06
N SER A 291 14.15 1.63 -12.95
CA SER A 291 13.40 0.99 -14.03
C SER A 291 11.94 0.81 -13.65
N PRO A 292 11.01 0.91 -14.62
CA PRO A 292 9.61 0.65 -14.38
C PRO A 292 9.42 -0.77 -13.85
N ASN A 293 8.57 -0.91 -12.84
CA ASN A 293 8.23 -2.20 -12.26
C ASN A 293 6.75 -2.49 -12.43
N ILE A 294 6.42 -3.69 -12.89
CA ILE A 294 5.04 -4.05 -13.21
C ILE A 294 4.10 -3.99 -12.01
N ALA A 295 4.54 -4.42 -10.83
CA ALA A 295 3.71 -4.38 -9.63
C ALA A 295 3.37 -2.94 -9.24
N ARG A 296 4.32 -2.01 -9.38
CA ARG A 296 4.11 -0.59 -9.11
C ARG A 296 3.28 0.10 -10.20
N MET A 297 3.49 -0.24 -11.48
CA MET A 297 2.65 0.24 -12.59
C MET A 297 1.20 -0.23 -12.43
N TYR A 298 1.02 -1.49 -12.00
CA TYR A 298 -0.30 -2.05 -11.73
C TYR A 298 -0.97 -1.34 -10.56
N ASP A 299 -0.22 -1.05 -9.48
CA ASP A 299 -0.70 -0.25 -8.35
C ASP A 299 -1.16 1.15 -8.79
N TYR A 300 -0.38 1.84 -9.65
CA TYR A 300 -0.77 3.13 -10.24
C TYR A 300 -2.09 3.06 -11.00
N VAL A 301 -2.26 2.07 -11.90
CA VAL A 301 -3.47 1.92 -12.72
C VAL A 301 -4.70 1.61 -11.86
N LEU A 302 -4.51 0.95 -10.72
CA LEU A 302 -5.57 0.69 -9.73
C LEU A 302 -5.84 1.88 -8.80
N GLY A 303 -5.13 3.00 -8.95
CA GLY A 303 -5.29 4.19 -8.10
C GLY A 303 -4.55 4.09 -6.76
N GLY A 304 -3.62 3.14 -6.62
CA GLY A 304 -2.70 3.05 -5.49
C GLY A 304 -1.66 4.18 -5.50
N LYS A 305 -0.79 4.18 -4.49
CA LYS A 305 0.22 5.23 -4.29
C LYS A 305 1.64 4.68 -4.07
N ASN A 306 1.86 3.39 -4.34
CA ASN A 306 3.14 2.71 -4.13
C ASN A 306 3.96 2.61 -5.43
N TYR A 307 3.99 3.65 -6.23
CA TYR A 307 4.70 3.73 -7.50
C TYR A 307 5.67 4.91 -7.51
N TYR A 308 6.67 4.85 -8.36
CA TYR A 308 7.59 5.95 -8.65
C TYR A 308 7.19 6.66 -9.95
N GLU A 309 7.76 7.85 -10.20
CA GLU A 309 7.48 8.62 -11.42
C GLU A 309 7.79 7.82 -12.69
N VAL A 310 8.87 7.01 -12.67
CA VAL A 310 9.23 6.13 -13.79
C VAL A 310 8.13 5.10 -14.09
N ASP A 311 7.47 4.57 -13.04
CA ASP A 311 6.36 3.63 -13.18
C ASP A 311 5.13 4.32 -13.75
N ARG A 312 4.80 5.52 -13.24
CA ARG A 312 3.68 6.35 -13.70
C ARG A 312 3.85 6.73 -15.16
N ALA A 313 4.98 7.32 -15.53
CA ALA A 313 5.24 7.77 -16.89
C ALA A 313 5.14 6.61 -17.89
N HIS A 314 5.69 5.43 -17.51
CA HIS A 314 5.63 4.26 -18.38
C HIS A 314 4.21 3.64 -18.42
N ALA A 315 3.49 3.62 -17.31
CA ALA A 315 2.10 3.18 -17.27
C ALA A 315 1.20 4.07 -18.14
N GLU A 316 1.37 5.41 -18.05
CA GLU A 316 0.62 6.36 -18.89
C GLU A 316 0.89 6.15 -20.39
N ALA A 317 2.15 5.93 -20.78
CA ALA A 317 2.51 5.63 -22.15
C ALA A 317 1.88 4.32 -22.67
N VAL A 318 1.85 3.28 -21.82
CA VAL A 318 1.18 2.01 -22.15
C VAL A 318 -0.34 2.20 -22.27
N LEU A 319 -0.97 2.97 -21.36
CA LEU A 319 -2.40 3.28 -21.41
C LEU A 319 -2.78 4.05 -22.68
N GLU A 320 -1.92 4.97 -23.15
CA GLU A 320 -2.11 5.69 -24.41
C GLU A 320 -1.97 4.77 -25.62
N ALA A 321 -0.95 3.88 -25.63
CA ALA A 321 -0.70 2.95 -26.71
C ALA A 321 -1.76 1.83 -26.81
N MET A 322 -2.44 1.51 -25.69
CA MET A 322 -3.41 0.43 -25.59
C MET A 322 -4.70 0.91 -24.87
N PRO A 323 -5.56 1.67 -25.57
CA PRO A 323 -6.84 2.12 -25.01
C PRO A 323 -7.70 0.95 -24.53
N GLY A 324 -8.15 1.00 -23.28
CA GLY A 324 -8.94 -0.05 -22.63
C GLY A 324 -8.16 -0.99 -21.71
N VAL A 325 -6.81 -1.07 -21.82
CA VAL A 325 -6.02 -1.96 -20.96
C VAL A 325 -6.15 -1.61 -19.46
N GLY A 326 -6.26 -0.32 -19.13
CA GLY A 326 -6.45 0.11 -17.75
C GLY A 326 -7.77 -0.41 -17.15
N GLU A 327 -8.84 -0.45 -17.94
CA GLU A 327 -10.10 -1.05 -17.50
C GLU A 327 -9.95 -2.56 -17.34
N SER A 328 -9.30 -3.23 -18.28
CA SER A 328 -9.03 -4.66 -18.20
C SER A 328 -8.21 -5.02 -16.94
N MET A 329 -7.24 -4.18 -16.54
CA MET A 329 -6.49 -4.35 -15.29
C MET A 329 -7.38 -4.22 -14.05
N ARG A 330 -8.32 -3.27 -14.02
CA ARG A 330 -9.31 -3.13 -12.94
C ARG A 330 -10.24 -4.33 -12.87
N GLN A 331 -10.74 -4.80 -14.01
CA GLN A 331 -11.57 -6.00 -14.08
C GLN A 331 -10.79 -7.28 -13.70
N ASN A 332 -9.49 -7.32 -13.98
CA ASN A 332 -8.63 -8.41 -13.54
C ASN A 332 -8.51 -8.46 -11.99
N ARG A 333 -8.45 -7.32 -11.33
CA ARG A 333 -8.52 -7.27 -9.87
C ARG A 333 -9.87 -7.76 -9.34
N ARG A 334 -10.97 -7.41 -10.02
CA ARG A 334 -12.31 -7.91 -9.69
C ARG A 334 -12.40 -9.43 -9.88
N PHE A 335 -11.87 -9.96 -10.98
CA PHE A 335 -11.78 -11.41 -11.22
C PHE A 335 -11.11 -12.13 -10.05
N LEU A 336 -9.95 -11.65 -9.56
CA LEU A 336 -9.27 -12.22 -8.39
C LEU A 336 -10.23 -12.31 -7.19
N ILE A 337 -10.89 -11.20 -6.87
CA ILE A 337 -11.82 -11.11 -5.73
C ILE A 337 -12.97 -12.12 -5.89
N ASP A 338 -13.59 -12.16 -7.05
CA ASP A 338 -14.75 -13.01 -7.31
C ASP A 338 -14.36 -14.50 -7.37
N ALA A 339 -13.18 -14.83 -7.93
CA ALA A 339 -12.64 -16.18 -7.92
C ALA A 339 -12.34 -16.67 -6.49
N VAL A 340 -11.66 -15.87 -5.66
CA VAL A 340 -11.38 -16.20 -4.26
C VAL A 340 -12.68 -16.39 -3.48
N ARG A 341 -13.66 -15.50 -3.68
CA ARG A 341 -14.98 -15.62 -3.02
C ARG A 341 -15.72 -16.87 -3.46
N HIS A 342 -15.73 -17.20 -4.74
CA HIS A 342 -16.36 -18.42 -5.26
C HIS A 342 -15.71 -19.68 -4.67
N MET A 343 -14.37 -19.76 -4.66
CA MET A 343 -13.62 -20.85 -4.07
C MET A 343 -13.90 -21.00 -2.57
N SER A 344 -13.88 -19.89 -1.82
CA SER A 344 -14.17 -19.88 -0.39
C SER A 344 -15.60 -20.42 -0.11
N ARG A 345 -16.61 -19.95 -0.84
CA ARG A 345 -17.98 -20.45 -0.73
C ARG A 345 -18.13 -21.92 -1.12
N SER A 346 -17.23 -22.42 -1.97
CA SER A 346 -17.13 -23.84 -2.32
C SER A 346 -16.36 -24.67 -1.30
N GLY A 347 -15.93 -24.08 -0.17
CA GLY A 347 -15.29 -24.76 0.96
C GLY A 347 -13.77 -24.67 0.99
N VAL A 348 -13.13 -24.00 0.02
CA VAL A 348 -11.68 -23.80 0.03
C VAL A 348 -11.29 -22.81 1.14
N ARG A 349 -10.32 -23.21 1.97
CA ARG A 349 -9.82 -22.41 3.10
C ARG A 349 -8.33 -22.11 3.02
N GLN A 350 -7.68 -22.52 1.95
CA GLN A 350 -6.24 -22.38 1.75
C GLN A 350 -5.97 -21.82 0.37
N PHE A 351 -5.08 -20.84 0.29
CA PHE A 351 -4.76 -20.17 -0.97
C PHE A 351 -3.26 -20.03 -1.13
N LEU A 352 -2.78 -20.31 -2.35
CA LEU A 352 -1.41 -20.07 -2.79
C LEU A 352 -1.46 -18.98 -3.87
N ASP A 353 -1.09 -17.76 -3.51
CA ASP A 353 -1.16 -16.56 -4.36
C ASP A 353 0.23 -16.23 -4.90
N ILE A 354 0.50 -16.61 -6.17
CA ILE A 354 1.81 -16.49 -6.81
C ILE A 354 1.83 -15.29 -7.75
N GLY A 355 2.82 -14.42 -7.58
CA GLY A 355 2.88 -13.12 -8.23
C GLY A 355 1.85 -12.17 -7.64
N CYS A 356 1.77 -12.15 -6.30
CA CYS A 356 0.73 -11.42 -5.58
C CYS A 356 0.80 -9.89 -5.76
N GLY A 357 1.95 -9.36 -6.16
CA GLY A 357 2.17 -7.93 -6.32
C GLY A 357 2.11 -7.14 -5.00
N LEU A 358 2.09 -5.83 -5.11
CA LEU A 358 1.99 -4.97 -3.94
C LEU A 358 0.66 -5.18 -3.21
N PRO A 359 0.69 -5.23 -1.87
CA PRO A 359 -0.54 -5.30 -1.08
C PRO A 359 -1.41 -4.08 -1.33
N THR A 360 -2.54 -4.30 -1.98
CA THR A 360 -3.55 -3.28 -2.27
C THR A 360 -4.81 -3.51 -1.45
N MET A 361 -5.87 -2.77 -1.72
CA MET A 361 -7.18 -3.04 -1.12
C MET A 361 -7.72 -4.41 -1.57
N ASN A 362 -8.42 -5.11 -0.67
CA ASN A 362 -9.00 -6.45 -0.91
C ASN A 362 -7.95 -7.52 -1.27
N ASN A 363 -6.91 -7.63 -0.46
CA ASN A 363 -5.94 -8.73 -0.57
C ASN A 363 -6.64 -10.09 -0.43
N THR A 364 -6.07 -11.12 -1.04
CA THR A 364 -6.62 -12.48 -1.07
C THR A 364 -7.07 -12.97 0.32
N HIS A 365 -6.27 -12.80 1.37
CA HIS A 365 -6.66 -13.19 2.74
C HIS A 365 -7.88 -12.42 3.24
N THR A 366 -7.99 -11.13 2.93
CA THR A 366 -9.13 -10.31 3.36
C THR A 366 -10.44 -10.83 2.77
N VAL A 367 -10.42 -11.24 1.50
CA VAL A 367 -11.57 -11.81 0.80
C VAL A 367 -11.89 -13.21 1.32
N ALA A 368 -10.89 -14.07 1.48
CA ALA A 368 -11.06 -15.44 1.96
C ALA A 368 -11.54 -15.48 3.42
N GLN A 369 -10.94 -14.66 4.30
CA GLN A 369 -11.29 -14.59 5.72
C GLN A 369 -12.64 -13.92 5.99
N ALA A 370 -13.18 -13.15 5.03
CA ALA A 370 -14.56 -12.67 5.11
C ALA A 370 -15.59 -13.81 5.00
N GLU A 371 -15.29 -14.87 4.26
CA GLU A 371 -16.14 -16.08 4.16
C GLU A 371 -15.76 -17.12 5.24
N HIS A 372 -14.47 -17.32 5.50
CA HIS A 372 -13.91 -18.24 6.49
C HIS A 372 -12.83 -17.55 7.32
N PRO A 373 -13.11 -17.15 8.58
CA PRO A 373 -12.14 -16.41 9.41
C PRO A 373 -10.81 -17.15 9.67
N ASP A 374 -10.79 -18.46 9.49
CA ASP A 374 -9.62 -19.34 9.61
C ASP A 374 -8.88 -19.59 8.28
N ALA A 375 -9.29 -18.93 7.19
CA ALA A 375 -8.65 -19.11 5.89
C ALA A 375 -7.18 -18.68 5.92
N ARG A 376 -6.33 -19.49 5.27
CA ARG A 376 -4.88 -19.33 5.23
C ARG A 376 -4.41 -18.94 3.83
N VAL A 377 -3.47 -18.01 3.72
CA VAL A 377 -2.95 -17.53 2.43
C VAL A 377 -1.43 -17.43 2.45
N ALA A 378 -0.78 -18.19 1.59
CA ALA A 378 0.64 -18.02 1.27
C ALA A 378 0.76 -17.09 0.06
N TYR A 379 1.40 -15.95 0.26
CA TYR A 379 1.72 -14.97 -0.78
C TYR A 379 3.13 -15.19 -1.27
N ILE A 380 3.30 -15.31 -2.57
CA ILE A 380 4.59 -15.53 -3.21
C ILE A 380 4.85 -14.40 -4.20
N ASP A 381 6.02 -13.80 -4.14
CA ASP A 381 6.50 -12.88 -5.16
C ASP A 381 8.02 -12.98 -5.28
N HIS A 382 8.57 -12.64 -6.45
CA HIS A 382 10.03 -12.64 -6.64
C HIS A 382 10.64 -11.27 -6.33
N ASP A 383 9.84 -10.19 -6.37
CA ASP A 383 10.29 -8.82 -6.19
C ASP A 383 10.57 -8.51 -4.70
N PRO A 384 11.81 -8.16 -4.32
CA PRO A 384 12.15 -7.82 -2.94
C PRO A 384 11.38 -6.61 -2.41
N VAL A 385 10.91 -5.70 -3.28
CA VAL A 385 10.07 -4.56 -2.89
C VAL A 385 8.69 -5.05 -2.45
N VAL A 386 8.09 -5.93 -3.25
CA VAL A 386 6.79 -6.56 -2.92
C VAL A 386 6.91 -7.36 -1.62
N ILE A 387 7.99 -8.12 -1.46
CA ILE A 387 8.26 -8.90 -0.24
C ILE A 387 8.38 -8.00 0.99
N ALA A 388 9.12 -6.91 0.88
CA ALA A 388 9.30 -5.97 1.99
C ALA A 388 7.95 -5.33 2.40
N HIS A 389 7.14 -4.86 1.43
CA HIS A 389 5.81 -4.33 1.70
C HIS A 389 4.85 -5.41 2.23
N GLY A 390 4.88 -6.60 1.65
CA GLY A 390 4.06 -7.72 2.08
C GLY A 390 4.36 -8.11 3.53
N ARG A 391 5.62 -8.27 3.91
CA ARG A 391 6.02 -8.56 5.29
C ARG A 391 5.60 -7.48 6.27
N ALA A 392 5.72 -6.20 5.87
CA ALA A 392 5.31 -5.08 6.72
C ALA A 392 3.79 -5.01 6.93
N LEU A 393 2.99 -5.39 5.94
CA LEU A 393 1.54 -5.20 5.95
C LEU A 393 0.74 -6.49 6.23
N LEU A 394 1.29 -7.67 5.86
CA LEU A 394 0.61 -8.96 5.94
C LEU A 394 1.08 -9.85 7.11
N ALA A 395 2.23 -9.54 7.72
CA ALA A 395 2.86 -10.35 8.78
C ALA A 395 2.12 -10.33 10.13
N ALA A 396 0.92 -9.76 10.21
CA ALA A 396 0.20 -9.59 11.47
C ALA A 396 -0.65 -10.79 11.92
N GLY A 397 -0.60 -11.94 11.22
CA GLY A 397 -1.44 -13.11 11.56
C GLY A 397 -0.75 -14.44 11.31
N GLU A 398 -1.05 -15.46 12.15
CA GLU A 398 -0.62 -16.85 11.97
C GLU A 398 -1.19 -17.51 10.69
N GLN A 399 -2.13 -16.84 10.01
CA GLN A 399 -2.88 -17.33 8.85
C GLN A 399 -2.35 -16.81 7.52
N THR A 400 -1.30 -15.99 7.52
CA THR A 400 -0.68 -15.46 6.31
C THR A 400 0.84 -15.62 6.36
N ALA A 401 1.44 -15.94 5.22
CA ALA A 401 2.89 -15.92 5.04
C ALA A 401 3.25 -15.13 3.77
N MET A 402 4.38 -14.43 3.80
CA MET A 402 4.95 -13.73 2.65
C MET A 402 6.33 -14.29 2.34
N VAL A 403 6.42 -15.02 1.24
CA VAL A 403 7.57 -15.83 0.84
C VAL A 403 8.15 -15.29 -0.46
N GLN A 404 9.46 -15.13 -0.51
CA GLN A 404 10.14 -14.80 -1.76
C GLN A 404 10.29 -16.07 -2.60
N GLY A 405 9.70 -16.07 -3.81
CA GLY A 405 9.76 -17.23 -4.71
C GLY A 405 9.54 -16.82 -6.16
N ASP A 406 10.08 -17.61 -7.08
CA ASP A 406 9.97 -17.39 -8.52
C ASP A 406 9.11 -18.51 -9.14
N LEU A 407 8.10 -18.12 -9.94
CA LEU A 407 7.26 -19.07 -10.67
C LEU A 407 8.07 -19.95 -11.67
N ASN A 408 9.25 -19.53 -12.07
CA ASN A 408 10.17 -20.37 -12.85
C ASN A 408 10.71 -21.59 -12.09
N ASP A 409 10.58 -21.60 -10.75
CA ASP A 409 10.91 -22.75 -9.90
C ASP A 409 9.74 -23.06 -8.95
N PRO A 410 8.63 -23.61 -9.46
CA PRO A 410 7.46 -23.94 -8.65
C PRO A 410 7.75 -25.01 -7.60
N ALA A 411 8.76 -25.86 -7.81
CA ALA A 411 9.14 -26.87 -6.82
C ALA A 411 9.74 -26.21 -5.56
N ALA A 412 10.59 -25.21 -5.72
CA ALA A 412 11.12 -24.44 -4.60
C ALA A 412 10.00 -23.71 -3.82
N ILE A 413 8.99 -23.17 -4.51
CA ILE A 413 7.82 -22.57 -3.85
C ILE A 413 7.06 -23.61 -3.02
N LEU A 414 6.79 -24.78 -3.59
CA LEU A 414 6.05 -25.87 -2.95
C LEU A 414 6.80 -26.48 -1.76
N ASP A 415 8.13 -26.47 -1.78
CA ASP A 415 8.97 -27.01 -0.72
C ASP A 415 9.40 -25.96 0.33
N ASP A 416 9.01 -24.69 0.14
CA ASP A 416 9.35 -23.64 1.10
C ASP A 416 8.79 -23.94 2.50
N PRO A 417 9.61 -23.81 3.57
CA PRO A 417 9.18 -24.16 4.93
C PRO A 417 7.97 -23.38 5.44
N ASP A 418 7.83 -22.10 5.07
CA ASP A 418 6.69 -21.28 5.51
C ASP A 418 5.42 -21.64 4.74
N VAL A 419 5.53 -21.97 3.44
CA VAL A 419 4.42 -22.50 2.65
C VAL A 419 3.95 -23.84 3.22
N ARG A 420 4.87 -24.77 3.47
CA ARG A 420 4.57 -26.11 4.05
C ARG A 420 4.02 -26.05 5.46
N ARG A 421 4.43 -25.07 6.25
CA ARG A 421 3.90 -24.86 7.60
C ARG A 421 2.47 -24.31 7.57
N LEU A 422 2.17 -23.46 6.58
CA LEU A 422 0.90 -22.74 6.51
C LEU A 422 -0.18 -23.56 5.79
N LEU A 423 0.18 -24.24 4.69
CA LEU A 423 -0.75 -24.94 3.80
C LEU A 423 -0.62 -26.46 3.96
N ASP A 424 -1.77 -27.14 4.04
CA ASP A 424 -1.87 -28.59 4.00
C ASP A 424 -2.27 -29.03 2.59
N PHE A 425 -1.32 -29.58 1.84
CA PHE A 425 -1.51 -30.01 0.45
C PHE A 425 -2.37 -31.27 0.29
N SER A 426 -2.76 -31.92 1.39
CA SER A 426 -3.74 -33.02 1.38
C SER A 426 -5.19 -32.52 1.37
N GLU A 427 -5.40 -31.21 1.60
CA GLU A 427 -6.69 -30.54 1.57
C GLU A 427 -6.80 -29.59 0.36
N PRO A 428 -8.02 -29.23 -0.08
CA PRO A 428 -8.19 -28.35 -1.24
C PRO A 428 -7.51 -26.98 -1.11
N ILE A 429 -6.77 -26.58 -2.15
CA ILE A 429 -6.07 -25.30 -2.23
C ILE A 429 -6.57 -24.51 -3.45
N GLY A 430 -6.80 -23.21 -3.29
CA GLY A 430 -6.98 -22.26 -4.40
C GLY A 430 -5.64 -21.72 -4.87
N ILE A 431 -5.18 -22.12 -6.05
CA ILE A 431 -3.99 -21.59 -6.70
C ILE A 431 -4.40 -20.34 -7.47
N LEU A 432 -3.69 -19.23 -7.25
CA LEU A 432 -3.92 -17.96 -7.93
C LEU A 432 -2.71 -17.62 -8.80
N LEU A 433 -2.91 -17.60 -10.11
CA LEU A 433 -1.95 -17.18 -11.13
C LEU A 433 -2.55 -16.02 -11.95
N VAL A 434 -2.82 -14.92 -11.27
CA VAL A 434 -3.55 -13.78 -11.82
C VAL A 434 -2.59 -12.76 -12.40
N ALA A 435 -2.58 -12.60 -13.72
CA ALA A 435 -1.69 -11.72 -14.48
C ALA A 435 -0.19 -11.98 -14.23
N ILE A 436 0.23 -13.23 -14.14
CA ILE A 436 1.63 -13.59 -13.88
C ILE A 436 2.25 -14.49 -14.95
N VAL A 437 1.52 -15.50 -15.46
CA VAL A 437 2.09 -16.50 -16.39
C VAL A 437 2.53 -15.89 -17.72
N HIS A 438 1.97 -14.77 -18.12
CA HIS A 438 2.35 -14.08 -19.36
C HIS A 438 3.72 -13.37 -19.27
N PHE A 439 4.38 -13.38 -18.13
CA PHE A 439 5.77 -12.95 -18.00
C PHE A 439 6.78 -14.09 -18.22
N ILE A 440 6.29 -15.33 -18.35
CA ILE A 440 7.13 -16.51 -18.57
C ILE A 440 7.25 -16.77 -20.08
N PRO A 441 8.48 -16.73 -20.64
CA PRO A 441 8.69 -17.04 -22.07
C PRO A 441 8.43 -18.50 -22.38
N ASP A 442 8.07 -18.82 -23.64
CA ASP A 442 7.80 -20.20 -24.06
C ASP A 442 9.00 -21.12 -23.87
N ALA A 443 10.23 -20.57 -23.97
CA ALA A 443 11.47 -21.31 -23.73
C ALA A 443 11.63 -21.84 -22.29
N ALA A 444 10.89 -21.26 -21.33
CA ALA A 444 10.83 -21.72 -19.93
C ALA A 444 9.72 -22.75 -19.68
N GLU A 445 9.06 -23.23 -20.74
CA GLU A 445 8.03 -24.27 -20.67
C GLU A 445 6.90 -23.99 -19.66
N PRO A 446 6.20 -22.82 -19.73
CA PRO A 446 5.23 -22.40 -18.73
C PRO A 446 4.10 -23.39 -18.46
N LEU A 447 3.74 -24.22 -19.44
CA LEU A 447 2.77 -25.29 -19.24
C LEU A 447 3.25 -26.32 -18.21
N GLY A 448 4.53 -26.71 -18.25
CA GLY A 448 5.12 -27.61 -17.27
C GLY A 448 5.18 -27.02 -15.88
N LEU A 449 5.49 -25.71 -15.75
CA LEU A 449 5.52 -25.01 -14.48
C LEU A 449 4.13 -25.00 -13.82
N VAL A 450 3.09 -24.65 -14.57
CA VAL A 450 1.70 -24.64 -14.06
C VAL A 450 1.21 -26.07 -13.77
N GLN A 451 1.61 -27.06 -14.58
CA GLN A 451 1.30 -28.46 -14.30
C GLN A 451 1.90 -28.92 -12.97
N THR A 452 3.15 -28.57 -12.67
CA THR A 452 3.79 -28.88 -11.38
C THR A 452 2.97 -28.39 -10.20
N LEU A 453 2.42 -27.18 -10.28
CA LEU A 453 1.53 -26.62 -9.23
C LEU A 453 0.21 -27.40 -9.14
N ARG A 454 -0.39 -27.75 -10.27
CA ARG A 454 -1.66 -28.51 -10.30
C ARG A 454 -1.51 -29.93 -9.75
N ASP A 455 -0.40 -30.58 -10.06
CA ASP A 455 -0.12 -31.95 -9.62
C ASP A 455 0.19 -32.05 -8.10
N ALA A 456 0.53 -30.92 -7.48
CA ALA A 456 0.89 -30.86 -6.07
C ALA A 456 -0.32 -30.75 -5.12
N VAL A 457 -1.53 -30.49 -5.62
CA VAL A 457 -2.70 -30.17 -4.78
C VAL A 457 -3.78 -31.25 -4.84
N ALA A 458 -4.53 -31.40 -3.74
CA ALA A 458 -5.57 -32.40 -3.60
C ALA A 458 -6.77 -32.19 -4.56
N PRO A 459 -7.55 -33.27 -4.86
CA PRO A 459 -8.84 -33.12 -5.51
C PRO A 459 -9.75 -32.14 -4.78
N GLY A 460 -10.58 -31.40 -5.52
CA GLY A 460 -11.37 -30.29 -4.97
C GLY A 460 -10.65 -28.94 -4.97
N SER A 461 -9.35 -28.90 -5.33
CA SER A 461 -8.58 -27.67 -5.51
C SER A 461 -9.01 -26.90 -6.74
N TYR A 462 -8.62 -25.62 -6.81
CA TYR A 462 -8.94 -24.71 -7.91
C TYR A 462 -7.71 -24.00 -8.43
N LEU A 463 -7.75 -23.61 -9.71
CA LEU A 463 -6.79 -22.72 -10.36
C LEU A 463 -7.54 -21.50 -10.92
N ALA A 464 -7.33 -20.33 -10.36
CA ALA A 464 -7.72 -19.06 -10.95
C ALA A 464 -6.54 -18.52 -11.77
N LEU A 465 -6.74 -18.35 -13.07
CA LEU A 465 -5.70 -17.88 -13.97
C LEU A 465 -6.24 -16.77 -14.85
N SER A 466 -5.47 -15.67 -14.97
CA SER A 466 -5.67 -14.68 -16.00
C SER A 466 -4.38 -14.42 -16.76
N HIS A 467 -4.51 -14.07 -18.04
CA HIS A 467 -3.39 -14.00 -18.97
C HIS A 467 -3.61 -12.95 -20.04
N ALA A 468 -2.55 -12.21 -20.41
CA ALA A 468 -2.60 -11.30 -21.54
C ALA A 468 -2.90 -12.06 -22.84
N SER A 469 -3.91 -11.60 -23.59
CA SER A 469 -4.35 -12.28 -24.82
C SER A 469 -3.72 -11.62 -26.05
N ARG A 470 -3.34 -12.46 -27.03
CA ARG A 470 -2.91 -12.02 -28.36
C ARG A 470 -4.10 -11.57 -29.22
N ASN A 471 -5.33 -11.89 -28.80
CA ASN A 471 -6.54 -11.64 -29.56
C ASN A 471 -7.07 -10.21 -29.33
N ASN A 472 -6.23 -9.20 -29.67
CA ASN A 472 -6.68 -7.81 -29.70
C ASN A 472 -5.83 -6.98 -30.67
N SER A 473 -6.44 -5.97 -31.31
CA SER A 473 -5.83 -5.16 -32.37
C SER A 473 -4.75 -4.18 -31.85
N TYR A 474 -4.69 -3.89 -30.57
CA TYR A 474 -3.73 -2.96 -29.96
C TYR A 474 -2.50 -3.66 -29.36
N ILE A 475 -2.47 -5.00 -29.35
CA ILE A 475 -1.47 -5.76 -28.60
C ILE A 475 -0.04 -5.45 -29.03
N ASP A 476 0.21 -5.35 -30.33
CA ASP A 476 1.56 -5.08 -30.85
C ASP A 476 2.07 -3.68 -30.51
N ALA A 477 1.18 -2.68 -30.49
CA ALA A 477 1.53 -1.32 -30.09
C ALA A 477 1.81 -1.23 -28.60
N GLY A 478 0.94 -1.81 -27.79
CA GLY A 478 1.10 -1.85 -26.33
C GLY A 478 2.33 -2.62 -25.89
N LEU A 479 2.64 -3.77 -26.54
CA LEU A 479 3.85 -4.54 -26.24
C LEU A 479 5.13 -3.80 -26.60
N ARG A 480 5.15 -3.10 -27.75
CA ARG A 480 6.31 -2.28 -28.10
C ARG A 480 6.57 -1.20 -27.07
N GLU A 481 5.52 -0.53 -26.63
CA GLU A 481 5.64 0.51 -25.59
C GLU A 481 6.07 -0.09 -24.26
N TYR A 482 5.37 -1.11 -23.78
CA TYR A 482 5.70 -1.77 -22.51
C TYR A 482 7.14 -2.30 -22.49
N ASN A 483 7.56 -3.03 -23.55
CA ASN A 483 8.89 -3.65 -23.61
C ASN A 483 10.01 -2.63 -23.88
N SER A 484 9.71 -1.37 -24.21
CA SER A 484 10.72 -0.33 -24.52
C SER A 484 11.55 0.07 -23.29
N ALA A 485 10.95 0.05 -22.09
CA ALA A 485 11.58 0.46 -20.85
C ALA A 485 11.49 -0.59 -19.73
N SER A 486 10.58 -1.57 -19.85
CA SER A 486 10.42 -2.63 -18.83
C SER A 486 11.53 -3.68 -18.90
N THR A 487 12.05 -4.08 -17.74
CA THR A 487 13.01 -5.19 -17.61
C THR A 487 12.34 -6.56 -17.74
N THR A 488 11.02 -6.64 -17.54
CA THR A 488 10.23 -7.87 -17.64
C THR A 488 9.36 -7.80 -18.88
N GLN A 489 9.48 -8.78 -19.78
CA GLN A 489 8.73 -8.82 -21.04
C GLN A 489 7.39 -9.54 -20.87
N ILE A 490 6.38 -9.13 -21.66
CA ILE A 490 5.08 -9.81 -21.75
C ILE A 490 5.05 -10.70 -22.99
N TYR A 491 4.60 -11.94 -22.80
CA TYR A 491 4.42 -12.98 -23.82
C TYR A 491 2.93 -13.32 -23.92
N PRO A 492 2.12 -12.58 -24.71
CA PRO A 492 0.70 -12.85 -24.85
C PRO A 492 0.47 -14.16 -25.61
N ARG A 493 -0.62 -14.85 -25.26
CA ARG A 493 -1.00 -16.15 -25.87
C ARG A 493 -2.41 -16.07 -26.42
N ASP A 494 -2.74 -16.98 -27.34
CA ASP A 494 -4.12 -17.11 -27.83
C ASP A 494 -4.98 -17.92 -26.83
N LEU A 495 -6.30 -17.87 -26.99
CA LEU A 495 -7.22 -18.51 -26.05
C LEU A 495 -7.03 -20.03 -25.92
N PRO A 496 -6.75 -20.81 -27.02
CA PRO A 496 -6.38 -22.21 -26.90
C PRO A 496 -5.11 -22.46 -26.07
N GLU A 497 -4.06 -21.66 -26.26
CA GLU A 497 -2.82 -21.75 -25.49
C GLU A 497 -3.08 -21.43 -24.01
N ILE A 498 -3.88 -20.41 -23.72
CA ILE A 498 -4.28 -20.06 -22.35
C ILE A 498 -5.13 -21.18 -21.73
N ARG A 499 -6.05 -21.76 -22.51
CA ARG A 499 -6.88 -22.89 -22.07
C ARG A 499 -6.03 -24.10 -21.67
N ALA A 500 -4.90 -24.33 -22.31
CA ALA A 500 -4.01 -25.45 -22.04
C ALA A 500 -3.42 -25.43 -20.61
N PHE A 501 -3.28 -24.26 -19.97
CA PHE A 501 -2.82 -24.15 -18.57
C PHE A 501 -3.75 -24.86 -17.57
N PHE A 502 -5.03 -24.98 -17.89
CA PHE A 502 -5.98 -25.69 -17.03
C PHE A 502 -5.92 -27.23 -17.21
N GLY A 503 -5.27 -27.71 -18.27
CA GLY A 503 -5.16 -29.15 -18.57
C GLY A 503 -6.53 -29.82 -18.63
N ASP A 504 -6.71 -30.86 -17.82
CA ASP A 504 -7.94 -31.65 -17.68
C ASP A 504 -8.92 -31.11 -16.62
N TRP A 505 -8.55 -30.05 -15.90
CA TRP A 505 -9.42 -29.44 -14.90
C TRP A 505 -10.67 -28.83 -15.54
N GLU A 506 -11.81 -29.01 -14.87
CA GLU A 506 -13.09 -28.49 -15.30
C GLU A 506 -13.16 -26.97 -15.17
N LEU A 507 -13.36 -26.25 -16.27
CA LEU A 507 -13.60 -24.82 -16.22
C LEU A 507 -15.00 -24.54 -15.67
N ILE A 508 -15.04 -23.73 -14.60
CA ILE A 508 -16.28 -23.20 -14.02
C ILE A 508 -16.90 -22.20 -15.01
N VAL A 509 -18.21 -22.23 -15.14
CA VAL A 509 -18.98 -21.28 -15.95
C VAL A 509 -18.67 -19.84 -15.47
N PRO A 510 -18.35 -18.91 -16.40
CA PRO A 510 -18.58 -18.92 -17.86
C PRO A 510 -17.47 -19.58 -18.71
N GLY A 511 -16.46 -20.20 -18.10
CA GLY A 511 -15.32 -20.78 -18.80
C GLY A 511 -14.14 -19.81 -18.90
N LEU A 512 -13.35 -19.93 -19.98
CA LEU A 512 -12.27 -18.99 -20.31
C LEU A 512 -12.86 -17.90 -21.20
N VAL A 513 -12.95 -16.68 -20.66
CA VAL A 513 -13.55 -15.52 -21.33
C VAL A 513 -12.67 -14.27 -21.10
N ALA A 514 -12.98 -13.18 -21.79
CA ALA A 514 -12.37 -11.89 -21.42
C ALA A 514 -12.68 -11.54 -19.97
N VAL A 515 -11.70 -11.01 -19.29
CA VAL A 515 -11.76 -10.73 -17.84
C VAL A 515 -12.95 -9.84 -17.45
N GLU A 516 -13.35 -8.93 -18.33
CA GLU A 516 -14.51 -8.04 -18.17
C GLU A 516 -15.85 -8.79 -18.06
N ASN A 517 -15.90 -10.01 -18.60
CA ASN A 517 -17.11 -10.83 -18.66
C ASN A 517 -17.07 -12.02 -17.71
N TRP A 518 -16.01 -12.14 -16.93
CA TRP A 518 -15.89 -13.23 -16.01
C TRP A 518 -16.65 -12.91 -14.70
N THR A 519 -17.76 -13.57 -14.52
CA THR A 519 -18.53 -13.56 -13.26
C THR A 519 -18.97 -15.01 -13.01
N PRO A 520 -18.81 -15.56 -11.81
CA PRO A 520 -19.25 -16.93 -11.53
C PRO A 520 -20.71 -17.14 -11.90
N ASP A 521 -21.00 -18.27 -12.53
CA ASP A 521 -22.34 -18.70 -12.94
C ASP A 521 -23.03 -17.79 -13.99
N ALA A 522 -22.31 -16.83 -14.58
CA ALA A 522 -22.85 -16.03 -15.68
C ALA A 522 -22.98 -16.87 -16.95
N THR A 523 -24.04 -16.60 -17.72
CA THR A 523 -24.20 -17.24 -19.05
C THR A 523 -23.05 -16.83 -19.96
N PRO A 524 -22.36 -17.79 -20.62
CA PRO A 524 -21.28 -17.46 -21.55
C PRO A 524 -21.78 -16.51 -22.65
N LEU A 525 -21.08 -15.39 -22.81
CA LEU A 525 -21.34 -14.46 -23.90
C LEU A 525 -20.82 -15.07 -25.23
N ARG A 526 -21.45 -14.69 -26.35
CA ARG A 526 -20.93 -15.05 -27.67
C ARG A 526 -19.54 -14.47 -27.89
N GLU A 527 -18.77 -15.09 -28.80
CA GLU A 527 -17.39 -14.71 -29.15
C GLU A 527 -17.14 -13.19 -29.11
N GLN A 528 -16.12 -12.80 -28.40
CA GLN A 528 -15.69 -11.42 -28.31
C GLN A 528 -14.66 -11.12 -29.39
N ALA A 529 -14.80 -9.97 -30.04
CA ALA A 529 -13.91 -9.52 -31.09
C ALA A 529 -12.51 -9.16 -30.57
N GLU A 530 -12.42 -8.64 -29.35
CA GLU A 530 -11.16 -8.19 -28.74
C GLU A 530 -11.08 -8.59 -27.26
N VAL A 531 -9.97 -9.21 -26.87
CA VAL A 531 -9.70 -9.67 -25.50
C VAL A 531 -8.31 -9.21 -25.07
N PHE A 532 -8.23 -8.23 -24.19
CA PHE A 532 -6.96 -7.78 -23.61
C PHE A 532 -6.39 -8.80 -22.63
N MET A 533 -7.22 -9.27 -21.73
CA MET A 533 -6.89 -10.32 -20.78
C MET A 533 -8.01 -11.37 -20.78
N ALA A 534 -7.62 -12.63 -20.87
CA ALA A 534 -8.53 -13.76 -20.66
C ALA A 534 -8.42 -14.26 -19.22
N ALA A 535 -9.53 -14.65 -18.63
CA ALA A 535 -9.62 -15.19 -17.28
C ALA A 535 -10.47 -16.45 -17.21
N GLY A 536 -10.10 -17.38 -16.34
CA GLY A 536 -10.82 -18.60 -16.09
C GLY A 536 -10.56 -19.16 -14.70
N LEU A 537 -11.50 -19.96 -14.20
CA LEU A 537 -11.39 -20.71 -12.96
C LEU A 537 -11.57 -22.21 -13.27
N GLY A 538 -10.52 -22.99 -13.05
CA GLY A 538 -10.53 -24.45 -13.21
C GLY A 538 -10.68 -25.16 -11.88
N ARG A 539 -11.41 -26.28 -11.84
CA ARG A 539 -11.56 -27.13 -10.67
C ARG A 539 -10.96 -28.50 -10.92
N ASN A 540 -10.13 -28.97 -10.01
CA ASN A 540 -9.68 -30.35 -9.91
C ASN A 540 -10.84 -31.23 -9.39
N ARG A 541 -11.24 -32.27 -10.13
CA ARG A 541 -12.35 -33.17 -9.72
C ARG A 541 -11.91 -34.22 -8.72
#